data_a491961e64335d0bdf0d5efe48500884
#
_entry.id   a491961e64335d0bdf0d5efe48500884
#
_cell.length_a   1.000
_cell.length_b   1.000
_cell.length_c   1.000
_cell.angle_alpha   90.00
_cell.angle_beta   90.00
_cell.angle_gamma   90.00
#
_symmetry.space_group_name_H-M   'P 1'
#
loop_
_entity.id
_entity.type
_entity.pdbx_description
1 polymer ?
#
loop_
_entity_poly.entity_id
_entity_poly.type
_entity_poly.pdbx_seq_one_letter_code
_entity_poly.pdbx_strand_id
1 'polypeptide(L)'
;MKYQLLERNDRNVVEEGSSERKMTNFLETISEPGDVQHLNLDQLESLAEECRQRIIEVTSKRGGHLASSLGAVEITIALFKLFDLKKDRLVWDVGHQAYTHKLLTGRSQQFETLAQSKGVKKFLSRDESPYDHFGAGHASTSISSALGMAIARDLQKHTNRVVAVIGDGAMTGGLAFEALNHNGFLDKNLLLIYNDNGMSIDPNVGALSKLLTRIASSRLYNIFREESLEIAERAPFSETLGLKRTLQM
;
A
#
# COMPACT_ATOMS: atom_id res chain seq x y z
N MET A 1 -27.12 -55.01 10.74
CA MET A 1 -27.70 -53.97 11.62
C MET A 1 -27.92 -52.75 10.74
N LYS A 2 -29.19 -52.44 10.46
CA LYS A 2 -29.66 -51.45 9.50
C LYS A 2 -29.61 -50.05 10.13
N TYR A 3 -28.98 -49.07 9.45
CA TYR A 3 -29.23 -47.67 9.74
C TYR A 3 -30.21 -47.11 8.71
N GLN A 4 -31.40 -46.73 9.17
CA GLN A 4 -32.41 -46.02 8.43
C GLN A 4 -32.05 -44.53 8.40
N LEU A 5 -31.97 -43.97 7.20
CA LEU A 5 -31.92 -42.55 6.92
C LEU A 5 -33.30 -41.95 7.20
N LEU A 6 -33.38 -40.97 8.10
CA LEU A 6 -34.53 -40.11 8.30
C LEU A 6 -34.41 -38.92 7.34
N GLU A 7 -35.23 -38.93 6.32
CA GLU A 7 -35.54 -37.76 5.48
C GLU A 7 -36.29 -36.75 6.33
N ARG A 8 -35.73 -35.57 6.57
CA ARG A 8 -36.48 -34.40 6.99
C ARG A 8 -36.67 -33.47 5.79
N ASN A 9 -37.92 -33.40 5.41
CA ASN A 9 -38.48 -32.45 4.48
C ASN A 9 -38.75 -31.15 5.24
N ASP A 10 -37.92 -30.12 5.08
CA ASP A 10 -38.28 -28.76 5.45
C ASP A 10 -38.13 -27.86 4.23
N ARG A 11 -39.22 -27.75 3.50
CA ARG A 11 -39.46 -26.66 2.54
C ARG A 11 -39.90 -25.45 3.34
N ASN A 12 -38.97 -24.50 3.52
CA ASN A 12 -39.27 -23.08 3.65
C ASN A 12 -37.91 -22.35 3.53
N VAL A 13 -37.42 -22.26 2.31
CA VAL A 13 -36.37 -21.30 1.98
C VAL A 13 -37.08 -19.99 1.73
N VAL A 14 -37.05 -19.11 2.71
CA VAL A 14 -37.36 -17.69 2.53
C VAL A 14 -36.32 -17.16 1.54
N GLU A 15 -36.77 -16.80 0.35
CA GLU A 15 -35.99 -16.00 -0.58
C GLU A 15 -35.81 -14.62 0.05
N GLU A 16 -34.75 -14.46 0.82
CA GLU A 16 -34.20 -13.12 1.11
C GLU A 16 -33.62 -12.58 -0.18
N GLY A 17 -34.30 -11.57 -0.72
CA GLY A 17 -33.91 -10.86 -1.91
C GLY A 17 -32.46 -10.34 -1.79
N SER A 18 -31.54 -11.00 -2.44
CA SER A 18 -30.24 -10.44 -2.77
C SER A 18 -30.49 -9.27 -3.71
N SER A 19 -30.59 -8.05 -3.16
CA SER A 19 -30.39 -6.86 -3.97
C SER A 19 -28.98 -6.97 -4.56
N GLU A 20 -28.89 -7.34 -5.83
CA GLU A 20 -27.68 -7.14 -6.63
C GLU A 20 -27.31 -5.67 -6.49
N ARG A 21 -26.44 -5.35 -5.54
CA ARG A 21 -25.70 -4.10 -5.58
C ARG A 21 -24.97 -4.13 -6.92
N LYS A 22 -25.40 -3.32 -7.87
CA LYS A 22 -24.64 -2.99 -9.05
C LYS A 22 -23.25 -2.58 -8.53
N MET A 23 -22.29 -3.48 -8.61
CA MET A 23 -20.91 -3.18 -8.22
C MET A 23 -20.43 -2.13 -9.19
N THR A 24 -20.39 -0.89 -8.71
CA THR A 24 -19.74 0.20 -9.43
C THR A 24 -18.27 -0.18 -9.49
N ASN A 25 -17.74 -0.43 -10.67
CA ASN A 25 -16.32 -0.76 -10.83
C ASN A 25 -15.52 0.54 -10.73
N PHE A 26 -15.14 0.91 -9.51
CA PHE A 26 -14.41 2.15 -9.24
C PHE A 26 -13.05 2.16 -9.93
N LEU A 27 -12.37 1.01 -10.00
CA LEU A 27 -11.06 0.90 -10.64
C LEU A 27 -11.09 1.31 -12.12
N GLU A 28 -12.19 1.07 -12.82
CA GLU A 28 -12.36 1.51 -14.21
C GLU A 28 -12.55 3.02 -14.34
N THR A 29 -12.99 3.69 -13.29
CA THR A 29 -13.17 5.15 -13.26
C THR A 29 -11.89 5.90 -12.93
N ILE A 30 -10.86 5.22 -12.40
CA ILE A 30 -9.59 5.84 -12.04
C ILE A 30 -8.69 5.93 -13.29
N SER A 31 -8.46 7.13 -13.75
CA SER A 31 -7.55 7.45 -14.85
C SER A 31 -6.22 8.06 -14.36
N GLU A 32 -6.25 8.76 -13.24
CA GLU A 32 -5.09 9.38 -12.63
C GLU A 32 -5.19 9.36 -11.09
N PRO A 33 -4.07 9.55 -10.36
CA PRO A 33 -4.04 9.52 -8.89
C PRO A 33 -5.04 10.47 -8.22
N GLY A 34 -5.31 11.62 -8.83
CA GLY A 34 -6.23 12.63 -8.30
C GLY A 34 -7.67 12.13 -8.16
N ASP A 35 -8.08 11.17 -8.98
CA ASP A 35 -9.45 10.63 -8.92
C ASP A 35 -9.74 9.94 -7.58
N VAL A 36 -8.72 9.32 -6.95
CA VAL A 36 -8.83 8.67 -5.64
C VAL A 36 -9.15 9.67 -4.52
N GLN A 37 -8.72 10.92 -4.66
CA GLN A 37 -8.94 11.96 -3.64
C GLN A 37 -10.41 12.31 -3.44
N HIS A 38 -11.25 12.06 -4.44
CA HIS A 38 -12.68 12.39 -4.42
C HIS A 38 -13.56 11.25 -3.86
N LEU A 39 -13.01 10.04 -3.70
CA LEU A 39 -13.77 8.89 -3.20
C LEU A 39 -14.00 9.00 -1.68
N ASN A 40 -15.20 8.61 -1.23
CA ASN A 40 -15.49 8.43 0.19
C ASN A 40 -14.94 7.10 0.71
N LEU A 41 -15.10 6.82 2.00
CA LEU A 41 -14.52 5.63 2.62
C LEU A 41 -15.04 4.31 2.03
N ASP A 42 -16.36 4.17 1.91
CA ASP A 42 -16.97 2.94 1.36
C ASP A 42 -16.50 2.67 -0.08
N GLN A 43 -16.31 3.74 -0.85
CA GLN A 43 -15.76 3.67 -2.20
C GLN A 43 -14.27 3.27 -2.21
N LEU A 44 -13.48 3.76 -1.24
CA LEU A 44 -12.08 3.38 -1.09
C LEU A 44 -11.94 1.91 -0.67
N GLU A 45 -12.80 1.41 0.21
CA GLU A 45 -12.85 -0.01 0.58
C GLU A 45 -13.21 -0.89 -0.62
N SER A 46 -14.19 -0.48 -1.42
CA SER A 46 -14.57 -1.17 -2.65
C SER A 46 -13.41 -1.16 -3.67
N LEU A 47 -12.76 -0.01 -3.85
CA LEU A 47 -11.59 0.13 -4.72
C LEU A 47 -10.43 -0.77 -4.28
N ALA A 48 -10.22 -0.92 -2.95
CA ALA A 48 -9.19 -1.81 -2.42
C ALA A 48 -9.45 -3.27 -2.81
N GLU A 49 -10.70 -3.73 -2.68
CA GLU A 49 -11.07 -5.08 -3.07
C GLU A 49 -10.94 -5.30 -4.59
N GLU A 50 -11.37 -4.34 -5.40
CA GLU A 50 -11.21 -4.39 -6.86
C GLU A 50 -9.72 -4.45 -7.26
N CYS A 51 -8.85 -3.67 -6.61
CA CYS A 51 -7.41 -3.73 -6.82
C CYS A 51 -6.85 -5.11 -6.46
N ARG A 52 -7.28 -5.72 -5.35
CA ARG A 52 -6.86 -7.07 -4.95
C ARG A 52 -7.25 -8.10 -5.99
N GLN A 53 -8.52 -8.11 -6.38
CA GLN A 53 -9.04 -9.05 -7.36
C GLN A 53 -8.28 -8.91 -8.69
N ARG A 54 -8.04 -7.69 -9.13
CA ARG A 54 -7.28 -7.43 -10.37
C ARG A 54 -5.84 -7.92 -10.28
N ILE A 55 -5.16 -7.69 -9.16
CA ILE A 55 -3.80 -8.18 -8.93
C ILE A 55 -3.77 -9.70 -8.92
N ILE A 56 -4.68 -10.37 -8.22
CA ILE A 56 -4.77 -11.84 -8.17
C ILE A 56 -5.01 -12.41 -9.56
N GLU A 57 -5.99 -11.87 -10.29
CA GLU A 57 -6.34 -12.32 -11.63
C GLU A 57 -5.14 -12.26 -12.59
N VAL A 58 -4.46 -11.13 -12.64
CA VAL A 58 -3.37 -10.94 -13.59
C VAL A 58 -2.12 -11.72 -13.17
N THR A 59 -1.75 -11.69 -11.90
CA THR A 59 -0.56 -12.39 -11.43
C THR A 59 -0.69 -13.91 -11.48
N SER A 60 -1.90 -14.46 -11.32
CA SER A 60 -2.15 -15.90 -11.49
C SER A 60 -1.84 -16.39 -12.92
N LYS A 61 -2.05 -15.52 -13.91
CA LYS A 61 -1.82 -15.83 -15.33
C LYS A 61 -0.41 -15.48 -15.81
N ARG A 62 0.16 -14.39 -15.28
CA ARG A 62 1.40 -13.78 -15.78
C ARG A 62 2.60 -13.97 -14.87
N GLY A 63 2.36 -14.40 -13.64
CA GLY A 63 3.36 -14.37 -12.58
C GLY A 63 3.60 -12.93 -12.09
N GLY A 64 4.35 -12.78 -11.01
CA GLY A 64 4.65 -11.48 -10.43
C GLY A 64 4.72 -11.53 -8.90
N HIS A 65 4.71 -10.37 -8.28
CA HIS A 65 4.86 -10.22 -6.84
C HIS A 65 3.48 -10.10 -6.17
N LEU A 66 2.79 -11.24 -5.98
CA LEU A 66 1.42 -11.27 -5.48
C LEU A 66 1.34 -10.82 -4.01
N ALA A 67 1.95 -11.55 -3.09
CA ALA A 67 1.78 -11.32 -1.65
C ALA A 67 2.20 -9.92 -1.21
N SER A 68 3.36 -9.45 -1.67
CA SER A 68 3.86 -8.11 -1.36
C SER A 68 2.95 -7.00 -1.90
N SER A 69 2.37 -7.20 -3.09
CA SER A 69 1.44 -6.21 -3.67
C SER A 69 0.10 -6.18 -2.95
N LEU A 70 -0.43 -7.35 -2.53
CA LEU A 70 -1.65 -7.42 -1.73
C LEU A 70 -1.48 -6.75 -0.36
N GLY A 71 -0.31 -6.89 0.27
CA GLY A 71 0.01 -6.25 1.56
C GLY A 71 0.24 -4.74 1.48
N ALA A 72 0.17 -4.13 0.30
CA ALA A 72 0.38 -2.69 0.12
C ALA A 72 -0.82 -1.97 -0.51
N VAL A 73 -1.97 -2.63 -0.64
CA VAL A 73 -3.17 -2.06 -1.29
C VAL A 73 -3.66 -0.85 -0.51
N GLU A 74 -3.96 -0.99 0.77
CA GLU A 74 -4.51 0.08 1.61
C GLU A 74 -3.52 1.23 1.79
N ILE A 75 -2.24 0.92 2.01
CA ILE A 75 -1.19 1.95 2.11
C ILE A 75 -1.13 2.77 0.82
N THR A 76 -1.22 2.13 -0.33
CA THR A 76 -1.21 2.81 -1.62
C THR A 76 -2.42 3.72 -1.78
N ILE A 77 -3.62 3.22 -1.49
CA ILE A 77 -4.86 3.99 -1.59
C ILE A 77 -4.84 5.18 -0.62
N ALA A 78 -4.39 4.98 0.63
CA ALA A 78 -4.26 6.04 1.62
C ALA A 78 -3.28 7.13 1.14
N LEU A 79 -2.15 6.74 0.56
CA LEU A 79 -1.19 7.68 0.00
C LEU A 79 -1.80 8.49 -1.16
N PHE A 80 -2.54 7.86 -2.05
CA PHE A 80 -3.21 8.54 -3.17
C PHE A 80 -4.34 9.44 -2.70
N LYS A 81 -5.00 9.09 -1.59
CA LYS A 81 -6.02 9.94 -0.96
C LYS A 81 -5.43 11.20 -0.35
N LEU A 82 -4.23 11.12 0.23
CA LEU A 82 -3.63 12.18 1.05
C LEU A 82 -2.60 13.05 0.31
N PHE A 83 -2.00 12.55 -0.78
CA PHE A 83 -0.91 13.21 -1.49
C PHE A 83 -1.28 13.51 -2.94
N ASP A 84 -0.90 14.68 -3.42
CA ASP A 84 -1.03 15.07 -4.82
C ASP A 84 0.22 14.60 -5.59
N LEU A 85 0.16 13.43 -6.21
CA LEU A 85 1.30 12.87 -6.94
C LEU A 85 1.72 13.67 -8.19
N LYS A 86 0.97 14.68 -8.61
CA LYS A 86 1.44 15.65 -9.61
C LYS A 86 2.52 16.57 -9.03
N LYS A 87 2.46 16.84 -7.72
CA LYS A 87 3.38 17.71 -6.99
C LYS A 87 4.31 16.92 -6.08
N ASP A 88 3.72 16.06 -5.25
CA ASP A 88 4.43 15.28 -4.24
C ASP A 88 5.27 14.16 -4.90
N ARG A 89 6.23 13.62 -4.17
CA ARG A 89 7.10 12.55 -4.66
C ARG A 89 6.92 11.31 -3.79
N LEU A 90 6.57 10.20 -4.44
CA LEU A 90 6.43 8.89 -3.82
C LEU A 90 7.50 7.96 -4.37
N VAL A 91 8.31 7.39 -3.50
CA VAL A 91 9.39 6.48 -3.83
C VAL A 91 9.14 5.14 -3.17
N TRP A 92 9.00 4.10 -3.96
CA TRP A 92 8.85 2.72 -3.51
C TRP A 92 10.20 2.02 -3.49
N ASP A 93 10.54 1.38 -2.36
CA ASP A 93 11.72 0.52 -2.30
C ASP A 93 11.49 -0.77 -3.09
N VAL A 94 12.44 -1.19 -3.89
CA VAL A 94 12.32 -2.32 -4.85
C VAL A 94 11.18 -2.13 -5.85
N GLY A 95 9.99 -1.74 -5.42
CA GLY A 95 8.80 -1.56 -6.26
C GLY A 95 8.03 -2.84 -6.57
N HIS A 96 8.36 -3.96 -5.92
CA HIS A 96 7.65 -5.25 -6.06
C HIS A 96 6.25 -5.23 -5.42
N GLN A 97 5.98 -4.30 -4.53
CA GLN A 97 4.69 -4.07 -3.87
C GLN A 97 3.83 -3.01 -4.57
N ALA A 98 4.25 -2.47 -5.72
CA ALA A 98 3.66 -1.28 -6.32
C ALA A 98 2.61 -1.58 -7.42
N TYR A 99 1.95 -2.75 -7.42
CA TYR A 99 0.95 -3.04 -8.45
C TYR A 99 -0.31 -2.17 -8.30
N THR A 100 -0.77 -1.92 -7.08
CA THR A 100 -1.86 -0.96 -6.84
C THR A 100 -1.49 0.45 -7.33
N HIS A 101 -0.26 0.89 -7.12
CA HIS A 101 0.22 2.16 -7.68
C HIS A 101 0.10 2.19 -9.22
N LYS A 102 0.44 1.09 -9.89
CA LYS A 102 0.26 0.99 -11.35
C LYS A 102 -1.21 1.06 -11.77
N LEU A 103 -2.07 0.32 -11.09
CA LEU A 103 -3.51 0.32 -11.35
C LEU A 103 -4.11 1.72 -11.23
N LEU A 104 -3.76 2.47 -10.17
CA LEU A 104 -4.30 3.78 -9.86
C LEU A 104 -3.61 4.94 -10.62
N THR A 105 -2.65 4.65 -11.48
CA THR A 105 -1.96 5.63 -12.33
C THR A 105 -2.27 5.45 -13.81
N GLY A 106 -3.50 5.03 -14.13
CA GLY A 106 -4.00 4.93 -15.51
C GLY A 106 -3.57 3.67 -16.25
N ARG A 107 -2.97 2.68 -15.58
CA ARG A 107 -2.48 1.44 -16.20
C ARG A 107 -3.39 0.23 -15.96
N SER A 108 -4.59 0.43 -15.41
CA SER A 108 -5.50 -0.65 -15.04
C SER A 108 -5.84 -1.58 -16.21
N GLN A 109 -6.19 -1.01 -17.36
CA GLN A 109 -6.49 -1.80 -18.56
C GLN A 109 -5.25 -2.50 -19.13
N GLN A 110 -4.10 -1.81 -19.13
CA GLN A 110 -2.85 -2.36 -19.64
C GLN A 110 -2.23 -3.40 -18.70
N PHE A 111 -2.70 -3.50 -17.48
CA PHE A 111 -2.13 -4.40 -16.46
C PHE A 111 -2.17 -5.88 -16.86
N GLU A 112 -3.09 -6.28 -17.75
CA GLU A 112 -3.10 -7.60 -18.41
C GLU A 112 -1.80 -7.97 -19.12
N THR A 113 -1.01 -6.96 -19.52
CA THR A 113 0.25 -7.14 -20.21
C THR A 113 1.45 -7.21 -19.26
N LEU A 114 1.21 -7.36 -17.95
CA LEU A 114 2.26 -7.44 -16.93
C LEU A 114 3.35 -8.44 -17.33
N ALA A 115 4.60 -7.99 -17.25
CA ALA A 115 5.79 -8.79 -17.56
C ALA A 115 5.94 -9.23 -19.03
N GLN A 116 5.11 -8.76 -19.94
CA GLN A 116 5.25 -9.05 -21.37
C GLN A 116 6.21 -8.08 -22.05
N SER A 117 6.73 -8.47 -23.19
CA SER A 117 7.51 -7.59 -24.07
C SER A 117 6.64 -6.39 -24.47
N LYS A 118 7.14 -5.18 -24.24
CA LYS A 118 6.41 -3.91 -24.47
C LYS A 118 5.14 -3.73 -23.62
N GLY A 119 4.91 -4.59 -22.63
CA GLY A 119 3.81 -4.48 -21.67
C GLY A 119 4.23 -3.76 -20.38
N VAL A 120 3.34 -3.81 -19.39
CA VAL A 120 3.57 -3.22 -18.06
C VAL A 120 4.74 -3.95 -17.38
N LYS A 121 5.73 -3.19 -16.92
CA LYS A 121 6.92 -3.72 -16.23
C LYS A 121 6.56 -4.21 -14.82
N LYS A 122 7.32 -5.20 -14.32
CA LYS A 122 7.15 -5.70 -12.95
C LYS A 122 7.52 -4.68 -11.87
N PHE A 123 8.45 -3.78 -12.16
CA PHE A 123 8.89 -2.71 -11.29
C PHE A 123 8.49 -1.35 -11.85
N LEU A 124 8.55 -0.32 -11.02
CA LEU A 124 8.30 1.04 -11.46
C LEU A 124 9.39 1.52 -12.41
N SER A 125 9.00 2.31 -13.41
CA SER A 125 9.91 2.85 -14.41
C SER A 125 9.44 4.22 -14.87
N ARG A 126 10.30 5.20 -14.81
CA ARG A 126 10.02 6.58 -15.23
C ARG A 126 9.61 6.71 -16.71
N ASP A 127 10.01 5.73 -17.52
CA ASP A 127 9.61 5.67 -18.93
C ASP A 127 8.18 5.17 -19.15
N GLU A 128 7.58 4.57 -18.10
CA GLU A 128 6.24 3.96 -18.16
C GLU A 128 5.15 4.93 -17.70
N SER A 129 5.44 5.75 -16.69
CA SER A 129 4.47 6.70 -16.15
C SER A 129 5.16 7.91 -15.51
N PRO A 130 4.60 9.13 -15.66
CA PRO A 130 5.10 10.32 -14.96
C PRO A 130 4.95 10.24 -13.44
N TYR A 131 4.11 9.33 -12.96
CA TYR A 131 3.91 9.08 -11.53
C TYR A 131 4.90 8.07 -10.94
N ASP A 132 5.70 7.41 -11.78
CA ASP A 132 6.82 6.57 -11.34
C ASP A 132 8.02 7.48 -11.07
N HIS A 133 8.02 8.18 -9.93
CA HIS A 133 8.98 9.24 -9.61
C HIS A 133 10.43 8.75 -9.53
N PHE A 134 10.62 7.46 -9.26
CA PHE A 134 11.92 6.81 -9.19
C PHE A 134 11.87 5.43 -9.84
N GLY A 135 12.90 5.09 -10.62
CA GLY A 135 13.06 3.74 -11.17
C GLY A 135 13.41 2.76 -10.04
N ALA A 136 12.68 1.65 -9.98
CA ALA A 136 12.81 0.68 -8.90
C ALA A 136 13.44 -0.63 -9.39
N GLY A 137 13.72 -1.57 -8.48
CA GLY A 137 14.29 -2.89 -8.74
C GLY A 137 15.41 -3.29 -7.78
N HIS A 138 16.03 -2.31 -7.10
CA HIS A 138 17.09 -2.53 -6.12
C HIS A 138 16.61 -2.19 -4.71
N ALA A 139 16.88 -3.10 -3.76
CA ALA A 139 16.50 -2.94 -2.37
C ALA A 139 17.32 -1.84 -1.67
N SER A 140 16.74 -1.24 -0.62
CA SER A 140 17.36 -0.28 0.29
C SER A 140 17.69 1.08 -0.33
N THR A 141 17.20 1.39 -1.53
CA THR A 141 17.55 2.61 -2.28
C THR A 141 16.57 3.75 -2.08
N SER A 142 15.36 3.47 -1.60
CA SER A 142 14.25 4.44 -1.55
C SER A 142 14.55 5.64 -0.67
N ILE A 143 15.14 5.44 0.51
CA ILE A 143 15.39 6.51 1.49
C ILE A 143 16.43 7.49 0.96
N SER A 144 17.55 6.98 0.40
CA SER A 144 18.57 7.82 -0.24
C SER A 144 18.00 8.64 -1.39
N SER A 145 17.18 8.01 -2.24
CA SER A 145 16.58 8.67 -3.40
C SER A 145 15.59 9.74 -2.96
N ALA A 146 14.74 9.44 -1.98
CA ALA A 146 13.79 10.39 -1.42
C ALA A 146 14.49 11.54 -0.69
N LEU A 147 15.59 11.26 0.02
CA LEU A 147 16.41 12.30 0.64
C LEU A 147 16.99 13.26 -0.40
N GLY A 148 17.51 12.73 -1.52
CA GLY A 148 17.97 13.56 -2.63
C GLY A 148 16.86 14.44 -3.21
N MET A 149 15.64 13.90 -3.36
CA MET A 149 14.48 14.68 -3.80
C MET A 149 14.06 15.75 -2.79
N ALA A 150 14.14 15.46 -1.48
CA ALA A 150 13.85 16.44 -0.43
C ALA A 150 14.89 17.58 -0.40
N ILE A 151 16.18 17.26 -0.58
CA ILE A 151 17.25 18.27 -0.70
C ILE A 151 16.99 19.15 -1.94
N ALA A 152 16.72 18.55 -3.09
CA ALA A 152 16.45 19.29 -4.32
C ALA A 152 15.21 20.18 -4.19
N ARG A 153 14.14 19.71 -3.54
CA ARG A 153 12.95 20.48 -3.21
C ARG A 153 13.32 21.75 -2.41
N ASP A 154 14.09 21.58 -1.35
CA ASP A 154 14.46 22.68 -0.46
C ASP A 154 15.34 23.72 -1.18
N LEU A 155 16.32 23.25 -1.99
CA LEU A 155 17.17 24.12 -2.80
C LEU A 155 16.37 24.93 -3.82
N GLN A 156 15.32 24.34 -4.39
CA GLN A 156 14.41 24.98 -5.33
C GLN A 156 13.31 25.80 -4.63
N LYS A 157 13.28 25.80 -3.28
CA LYS A 157 12.24 26.46 -2.46
C LYS A 157 10.82 25.95 -2.79
N HIS A 158 10.68 24.70 -3.19
CA HIS A 158 9.40 24.07 -3.39
C HIS A 158 8.85 23.55 -2.05
N THR A 159 7.53 23.30 -2.00
CA THR A 159 6.82 22.87 -0.78
C THR A 159 6.20 21.48 -0.90
N ASN A 160 6.49 20.78 -1.99
CA ASN A 160 5.97 19.43 -2.19
C ASN A 160 6.49 18.45 -1.14
N ARG A 161 5.68 17.47 -0.82
CA ARG A 161 6.04 16.41 0.12
C ARG A 161 6.85 15.33 -0.59
N VAL A 162 7.68 14.65 0.19
CA VAL A 162 8.44 13.49 -0.29
C VAL A 162 8.19 12.33 0.65
N VAL A 163 7.81 11.21 0.07
CA VAL A 163 7.45 9.98 0.80
C VAL A 163 8.30 8.84 0.28
N ALA A 164 8.89 8.07 1.18
CA ALA A 164 9.54 6.79 0.87
C ALA A 164 8.78 5.65 1.54
N VAL A 165 8.48 4.59 0.81
CA VAL A 165 7.89 3.35 1.34
C VAL A 165 8.91 2.24 1.22
N ILE A 166 9.28 1.64 2.34
CA ILE A 166 10.27 0.57 2.43
C ILE A 166 9.73 -0.61 3.23
N GLY A 167 9.97 -1.81 2.74
CA GLY A 167 9.63 -3.04 3.46
C GLY A 167 10.70 -3.42 4.49
N ASP A 168 10.31 -4.31 5.40
CA ASP A 168 11.13 -4.85 6.48
C ASP A 168 12.44 -5.48 5.98
N GLY A 169 12.39 -6.32 4.94
CA GLY A 169 13.57 -6.92 4.35
C GLY A 169 14.54 -5.90 3.74
N ALA A 170 14.02 -4.92 3.00
CA ALA A 170 14.84 -3.87 2.38
C ALA A 170 15.44 -2.92 3.42
N MET A 171 14.80 -2.74 4.56
CA MET A 171 15.30 -1.93 5.66
C MET A 171 16.56 -2.51 6.33
N THR A 172 16.89 -3.79 6.11
CA THR A 172 18.10 -4.41 6.67
C THR A 172 19.37 -4.05 5.90
N GLY A 173 19.28 -3.43 4.74
CA GLY A 173 20.43 -3.07 3.93
C GLY A 173 21.19 -1.85 4.43
N GLY A 174 22.52 -1.85 4.30
CA GLY A 174 23.39 -0.77 4.78
C GLY A 174 23.03 0.60 4.19
N LEU A 175 22.68 0.64 2.92
CA LEU A 175 22.28 1.88 2.24
C LEU A 175 21.07 2.58 2.88
N ALA A 176 20.09 1.80 3.39
CA ALA A 176 18.96 2.35 4.12
C ALA A 176 19.40 3.04 5.43
N PHE A 177 20.33 2.42 6.16
CA PHE A 177 20.89 3.01 7.39
C PHE A 177 21.72 4.25 7.14
N GLU A 178 22.56 4.23 6.10
CA GLU A 178 23.37 5.39 5.70
C GLU A 178 22.45 6.58 5.37
N ALA A 179 21.37 6.32 4.63
CA ALA A 179 20.39 7.34 4.29
C ALA A 179 19.64 7.89 5.51
N LEU A 180 19.25 7.03 6.45
CA LEU A 180 18.63 7.45 7.72
C LEU A 180 19.56 8.30 8.54
N ASN A 181 20.80 7.87 8.71
CA ASN A 181 21.84 8.63 9.43
C ASN A 181 22.08 9.99 8.79
N HIS A 182 22.16 10.04 7.45
CA HIS A 182 22.35 11.28 6.71
C HIS A 182 21.13 12.20 6.82
N ASN A 183 19.92 11.66 6.72
CA ASN A 183 18.71 12.45 6.91
C ASN A 183 18.60 13.04 8.32
N GLY A 184 18.95 12.24 9.34
CA GLY A 184 18.99 12.73 10.73
C GLY A 184 19.97 13.89 10.94
N PHE A 185 21.09 13.89 10.23
CA PHE A 185 22.05 14.99 10.26
C PHE A 185 21.55 16.24 9.50
N LEU A 186 20.92 16.04 8.34
CA LEU A 186 20.43 17.12 7.48
C LEU A 186 19.06 17.67 7.89
N ASP A 187 18.36 16.99 8.76
CA ASP A 187 17.01 17.33 9.26
C ASP A 187 16.03 17.69 8.13
N LYS A 188 15.99 16.85 7.08
CA LYS A 188 15.10 17.07 5.94
C LYS A 188 13.71 16.50 6.19
N ASN A 189 12.68 17.26 5.82
CA ASN A 189 11.29 16.81 5.91
C ASN A 189 11.02 15.73 4.86
N LEU A 190 11.09 14.48 5.29
CA LEU A 190 10.87 13.26 4.53
C LEU A 190 9.96 12.35 5.34
N LEU A 191 8.82 11.92 4.76
CA LEU A 191 7.99 10.90 5.36
C LEU A 191 8.52 9.52 4.99
N LEU A 192 8.89 8.74 5.97
CA LEU A 192 9.27 7.34 5.80
C LEU A 192 8.16 6.44 6.29
N ILE A 193 7.66 5.57 5.43
CA ILE A 193 6.71 4.52 5.76
C ILE A 193 7.46 3.19 5.77
N TYR A 194 7.57 2.61 6.95
CA TYR A 194 8.08 1.27 7.15
C TYR A 194 6.90 0.29 7.12
N ASN A 195 6.87 -0.56 6.11
CA ASN A 195 5.83 -1.57 5.94
C ASN A 195 6.37 -2.95 6.33
N ASP A 196 5.86 -3.48 7.44
CA ASP A 196 6.19 -4.81 7.92
C ASP A 196 4.91 -5.64 7.99
N ASN A 197 4.76 -6.54 7.04
CA ASN A 197 3.63 -7.47 6.97
C ASN A 197 3.99 -8.87 7.51
N GLY A 198 5.15 -9.03 8.13
CA GLY A 198 5.66 -10.30 8.63
C GLY A 198 5.94 -11.34 7.54
N MET A 199 5.88 -10.93 6.27
CA MET A 199 6.03 -11.80 5.10
C MET A 199 7.30 -11.44 4.34
N SER A 200 8.38 -12.12 4.62
CA SER A 200 9.59 -12.11 3.80
C SER A 200 9.85 -13.49 3.20
N ILE A 201 10.66 -13.57 2.13
CA ILE A 201 11.05 -14.83 1.49
C ILE A 201 11.76 -15.72 2.52
N ASP A 202 12.65 -15.11 3.31
CA ASP A 202 13.31 -15.72 4.46
C ASP A 202 13.03 -14.89 5.73
N PRO A 203 13.05 -15.50 6.92
CA PRO A 203 12.90 -14.75 8.17
C PRO A 203 13.91 -13.62 8.27
N ASN A 204 13.44 -12.41 8.55
CA ASN A 204 14.33 -11.27 8.75
C ASN A 204 15.29 -11.52 9.90
N VAL A 205 16.58 -11.52 9.61
CA VAL A 205 17.65 -11.71 10.58
C VAL A 205 18.33 -10.38 10.89
N GLY A 206 18.74 -10.21 12.13
CA GLY A 206 19.54 -9.06 12.53
C GLY A 206 19.01 -8.32 13.77
N ALA A 207 19.85 -7.41 14.25
CA ALA A 207 19.53 -6.66 15.47
C ALA A 207 18.38 -5.66 15.26
N LEU A 208 18.24 -5.12 14.06
CA LEU A 208 17.19 -4.14 13.75
C LEU A 208 15.81 -4.78 13.81
N SER A 209 15.60 -5.93 13.15
CA SER A 209 14.34 -6.66 13.22
C SER A 209 13.93 -6.95 14.66
N LYS A 210 14.90 -7.42 15.49
CA LYS A 210 14.67 -7.61 16.94
C LYS A 210 14.34 -6.32 17.66
N LEU A 211 14.99 -5.21 17.33
CA LEU A 211 14.73 -3.90 17.91
C LEU A 211 13.34 -3.40 17.58
N LEU A 212 12.96 -3.44 16.30
CA LEU A 212 11.63 -3.01 15.82
C LEU A 212 10.52 -3.87 16.44
N THR A 213 10.69 -5.20 16.45
CA THR A 213 9.76 -6.11 17.15
C THR A 213 9.64 -5.75 18.63
N ARG A 214 10.76 -5.46 19.31
CA ARG A 214 10.75 -5.05 20.72
C ARG A 214 10.05 -3.72 20.94
N ILE A 215 10.23 -2.75 20.04
CA ILE A 215 9.51 -1.46 20.09
C ILE A 215 8.02 -1.70 19.88
N ALA A 216 7.64 -2.42 18.82
CA ALA A 216 6.24 -2.71 18.50
C ALA A 216 5.52 -3.53 19.59
N SER A 217 6.23 -4.42 20.28
CA SER A 217 5.70 -5.20 21.40
C SER A 217 5.83 -4.51 22.78
N SER A 218 6.44 -3.33 22.85
CA SER A 218 6.63 -2.62 24.11
C SER A 218 5.30 -2.09 24.66
N ARG A 219 5.15 -2.15 26.00
CA ARG A 219 3.97 -1.61 26.67
C ARG A 219 3.79 -0.11 26.42
N LEU A 220 4.88 0.65 26.36
CA LEU A 220 4.87 2.08 26.05
C LEU A 220 4.34 2.36 24.64
N TYR A 221 4.80 1.58 23.67
CA TYR A 221 4.29 1.70 22.28
C TYR A 221 2.80 1.39 22.20
N ASN A 222 2.35 0.32 22.87
CA ASN A 222 0.94 -0.06 22.85
C ASN A 222 0.05 0.98 23.55
N ILE A 223 0.48 1.54 24.69
CA ILE A 223 -0.23 2.65 25.34
C ILE A 223 -0.29 3.87 24.40
N PHE A 224 0.84 4.27 23.84
CA PHE A 224 0.89 5.40 22.91
C PHE A 224 0.04 5.17 21.64
N ARG A 225 0.03 3.95 21.14
CA ARG A 225 -0.83 3.52 20.04
C ARG A 225 -2.30 3.64 20.44
N GLU A 226 -2.72 3.11 21.57
CA GLU A 226 -4.11 3.18 22.04
C GLU A 226 -4.56 4.64 22.26
N GLU A 227 -3.76 5.46 22.91
CA GLU A 227 -4.05 6.90 23.10
C GLU A 227 -4.12 7.64 21.75
N SER A 228 -3.21 7.34 20.83
CA SER A 228 -3.22 7.94 19.48
C SER A 228 -4.45 7.53 18.68
N LEU A 229 -4.94 6.29 18.87
CA LEU A 229 -6.16 5.79 18.27
C LEU A 229 -7.40 6.48 18.83
N GLU A 230 -7.48 6.65 20.17
CA GLU A 230 -8.57 7.40 20.81
C GLU A 230 -8.60 8.86 20.35
N ILE A 231 -7.44 9.52 20.20
CA ILE A 231 -7.35 10.87 19.69
C ILE A 231 -7.80 10.93 18.21
N ALA A 232 -7.35 9.97 17.41
CA ALA A 232 -7.76 9.87 16.01
C ALA A 232 -9.26 9.59 15.84
N GLU A 233 -9.86 8.80 16.72
CA GLU A 233 -11.30 8.54 16.75
C GLU A 233 -12.13 9.77 17.16
N ARG A 234 -11.58 10.64 18.01
CA ARG A 234 -12.23 11.87 18.46
C ARG A 234 -12.03 13.04 17.49
N ALA A 235 -11.06 12.95 16.57
CA ALA A 235 -10.82 13.99 15.59
C ALA A 235 -11.99 14.08 14.60
N PRO A 236 -12.42 15.30 14.21
CA PRO A 236 -13.52 15.48 13.24
C PRO A 236 -13.23 14.84 11.86
N PHE A 237 -12.02 14.37 11.63
CA PHE A 237 -11.56 13.63 10.46
C PHE A 237 -11.66 12.11 10.60
N SER A 238 -12.04 11.58 11.75
CA SER A 238 -12.04 10.13 12.03
C SER A 238 -13.04 9.35 11.19
N GLU A 239 -14.17 9.96 10.87
CA GLU A 239 -15.18 9.38 9.99
C GLU A 239 -14.72 9.33 8.53
N THR A 240 -13.90 10.31 8.11
CA THR A 240 -13.40 10.40 6.72
C THR A 240 -12.25 9.42 6.44
N LEU A 241 -11.52 8.98 7.46
CA LEU A 241 -10.34 8.12 7.32
C LEU A 241 -10.58 6.65 7.68
N GLY A 242 -11.80 6.28 8.14
CA GLY A 242 -12.15 4.89 8.49
C GLY A 242 -11.28 4.24 9.55
N LEU A 243 -10.57 5.03 10.33
CA LEU A 243 -9.61 4.58 11.34
C LEU A 243 -10.20 3.56 12.34
N LYS A 244 -11.53 3.60 12.56
CA LYS A 244 -12.21 2.69 13.48
C LYS A 244 -12.17 1.21 13.08
N ARG A 245 -12.15 0.89 11.79
CA ARG A 245 -12.18 -0.52 11.32
C ARG A 245 -10.81 -1.12 11.07
N THR A 246 -9.86 -0.31 10.58
CA THR A 246 -8.52 -0.80 10.22
C THR A 246 -7.65 -1.16 11.44
N LEU A 247 -8.06 -0.76 12.64
CA LEU A 247 -7.29 -0.88 13.86
C LEU A 247 -7.76 -2.02 14.78
N GLN A 248 -8.82 -2.74 14.39
CA GLN A 248 -9.32 -3.93 15.09
C GLN A 248 -8.85 -5.25 14.45
N MET A 249 -8.07 -5.23 13.40
CA MET A 249 -7.34 -6.38 12.86
C MET A 249 -5.89 -6.33 13.32
#